data_40d13fdf68b4452074f9cc38858e5f87
#
_entry.id   40d13fdf68b4452074f9cc38858e5f87
#
_cell.length_a   1.000
_cell.length_b   1.000
_cell.length_c   1.000
_cell.angle_alpha   90.00
_cell.angle_beta   90.00
_cell.angle_gamma   90.00
#
_symmetry.space_group_name_H-M   'P 1'
#
loop_
_entity.id
_entity.type
_entity.pdbx_description
1 polymer ?
#
loop_
_entity_poly.entity_id
_entity_poly.type
_entity_poly.pdbx_seq_one_letter_code
_entity_poly.pdbx_strand_id
1 'polypeptide(L)'
;MNFNKSEKKINEFQSTFLSMKEDEPCKINVNTCELFKNETRNNMVKWLQFLCDTLNFKLQTLFRSVLIFDKYLSSSNILAEKEELTQEKLNLITIACLSLGTKLEEINCNYVSFFTEKVLNLPNCAIFSVKDLTKMEMCVLKELNYKTLYTTSYDFMLFYLDIFKYFFNPSFQFIQNIKNCTEIIMKQNIMSNIFLNMTQSDFAYACLNQAFIQIGMNNNIMNQIRNILMIFDINKIIKKNKSLIMNNSSNDNDIIDNDDNLHHNLEVNLLSLPSF
;
A
#
# COMPACT_ATOMS: atom_id res chain seq x y z
N MET A 1 23.67 -26.32 -9.00
CA MET A 1 22.65 -25.70 -9.89
C MET A 1 21.54 -24.90 -9.18
N ASN A 2 21.39 -25.02 -7.84
CA ASN A 2 20.33 -24.30 -7.08
C ASN A 2 20.74 -22.90 -6.60
N PHE A 3 22.02 -22.59 -6.45
CA PHE A 3 22.51 -21.32 -5.90
C PHE A 3 22.11 -20.11 -6.77
N ASN A 4 22.36 -20.17 -8.08
CA ASN A 4 21.99 -19.11 -9.02
C ASN A 4 20.46 -18.84 -9.09
N LYS A 5 19.62 -19.81 -8.75
CA LYS A 5 18.16 -19.66 -8.77
C LYS A 5 17.66 -18.90 -7.53
N SER A 6 18.27 -19.17 -6.37
CA SER A 6 17.93 -18.49 -5.10
C SER A 6 18.36 -17.02 -5.14
N GLU A 7 19.58 -16.74 -5.60
CA GLU A 7 20.10 -15.39 -5.76
C GLU A 7 19.25 -14.55 -6.73
N LYS A 8 18.89 -15.12 -7.88
CA LYS A 8 17.99 -14.44 -8.83
C LYS A 8 16.65 -14.07 -8.18
N LYS A 9 16.08 -14.94 -7.36
CA LYS A 9 14.78 -14.69 -6.70
C LYS A 9 14.90 -13.62 -5.60
N ILE A 10 15.99 -13.61 -4.84
CA ILE A 10 16.27 -12.57 -3.85
C ILE A 10 16.40 -11.19 -4.53
N ASN A 11 17.14 -11.12 -5.64
CA ASN A 11 17.29 -9.90 -6.42
C ASN A 11 15.94 -9.41 -7.00
N GLU A 12 15.06 -10.33 -7.40
CA GLU A 12 13.70 -10.01 -7.84
C GLU A 12 12.85 -9.42 -6.69
N PHE A 13 12.88 -10.01 -5.50
CA PHE A 13 12.20 -9.45 -4.33
C PHE A 13 12.73 -8.07 -3.97
N GLN A 14 14.05 -7.89 -3.97
CA GLN A 14 14.68 -6.60 -3.70
C GLN A 14 14.23 -5.53 -4.70
N SER A 15 14.29 -5.81 -6.00
CA SER A 15 13.88 -4.85 -7.02
C SER A 15 12.40 -4.49 -6.92
N THR A 16 11.54 -5.48 -6.64
CA THR A 16 10.11 -5.28 -6.42
C THR A 16 9.86 -4.40 -5.20
N PHE A 17 10.50 -4.69 -4.06
CA PHE A 17 10.36 -3.89 -2.84
C PHE A 17 10.76 -2.43 -3.06
N LEU A 18 11.88 -2.19 -3.72
CA LEU A 18 12.36 -0.84 -4.00
C LEU A 18 11.41 -0.07 -4.92
N SER A 19 10.86 -0.71 -5.96
CA SER A 19 9.83 -0.11 -6.81
C SER A 19 8.57 0.24 -6.02
N MET A 20 8.09 -0.68 -5.18
CA MET A 20 6.93 -0.44 -4.31
C MET A 20 7.16 0.74 -3.36
N LYS A 21 8.37 0.88 -2.80
CA LYS A 21 8.74 2.01 -1.93
C LYS A 21 8.83 3.34 -2.68
N GLU A 22 9.18 3.35 -3.96
CA GLU A 22 9.18 4.55 -4.80
C GLU A 22 7.77 5.04 -5.11
N ASP A 23 6.82 4.11 -5.25
CA ASP A 23 5.41 4.42 -5.47
C ASP A 23 4.59 4.54 -4.17
N GLU A 24 5.24 4.34 -3.02
CA GLU A 24 4.58 4.53 -1.72
C GLU A 24 4.28 6.02 -1.49
N PRO A 25 3.04 6.37 -1.17
CA PRO A 25 2.70 7.76 -0.89
C PRO A 25 3.31 8.24 0.42
N CYS A 26 3.69 9.52 0.48
CA CYS A 26 4.07 10.15 1.73
C CYS A 26 2.93 10.07 2.77
N LYS A 27 3.32 10.00 4.05
CA LYS A 27 2.38 10.06 5.18
C LYS A 27 1.48 11.29 5.07
N ILE A 28 0.24 11.13 5.50
CA ILE A 28 -0.71 12.24 5.55
C ILE A 28 -0.55 12.93 6.91
N ASN A 29 -0.31 14.23 6.89
CA ASN A 29 -0.26 14.98 8.12
C ASN A 29 -1.68 15.27 8.62
N VAL A 30 -2.14 14.51 9.60
CA VAL A 30 -3.48 14.61 10.19
C VAL A 30 -3.76 16.01 10.76
N ASN A 31 -2.74 16.76 11.14
CA ASN A 31 -2.89 18.09 11.74
C ASN A 31 -3.20 19.19 10.70
N THR A 32 -3.01 18.91 9.42
CA THR A 32 -3.21 19.92 8.34
C THR A 32 -4.66 20.08 7.91
N CYS A 33 -5.53 19.09 8.20
CA CYS A 33 -6.92 19.12 7.78
C CYS A 33 -7.86 18.78 8.94
N GLU A 34 -8.83 19.63 9.23
CA GLU A 34 -9.84 19.39 10.27
C GLU A 34 -10.70 18.16 10.00
N LEU A 35 -10.89 17.79 8.72
CA LEU A 35 -11.64 16.59 8.33
C LEU A 35 -11.01 15.29 8.86
N PHE A 36 -9.68 15.29 9.07
CA PHE A 36 -8.99 14.16 9.67
C PHE A 36 -9.07 14.17 11.20
N LYS A 37 -9.27 15.33 11.83
CA LYS A 37 -9.43 15.46 13.27
C LYS A 37 -10.82 15.05 13.74
N ASN A 38 -11.82 15.25 12.88
CA ASN A 38 -13.22 14.95 13.15
C ASN A 38 -13.56 13.53 12.68
N GLU A 39 -14.67 12.96 13.15
CA GLU A 39 -15.15 11.64 12.73
C GLU A 39 -15.58 11.59 11.24
N THR A 40 -15.56 12.70 10.54
CA THR A 40 -16.02 12.82 9.15
C THR A 40 -15.31 11.84 8.22
N ARG A 41 -13.96 11.81 8.25
CA ARG A 41 -13.19 10.82 7.47
C ARG A 41 -13.59 9.39 7.83
N ASN A 42 -13.68 9.09 9.11
CA ASN A 42 -14.01 7.76 9.58
C ASN A 42 -15.39 7.31 9.09
N ASN A 43 -16.36 8.21 9.06
CA ASN A 43 -17.69 7.92 8.53
C ASN A 43 -17.67 7.66 7.02
N MET A 44 -16.87 8.41 6.25
CA MET A 44 -16.72 8.19 4.81
C MET A 44 -16.00 6.87 4.51
N VAL A 45 -14.97 6.53 5.27
CA VAL A 45 -14.26 5.25 5.12
C VAL A 45 -15.17 4.06 5.52
N LYS A 46 -15.97 4.19 6.59
CA LYS A 46 -17.00 3.19 6.93
C LYS A 46 -17.99 3.00 5.78
N TRP A 47 -18.40 4.09 5.16
CA TRP A 47 -19.31 4.02 4.03
C TRP A 47 -18.66 3.38 2.80
N LEU A 48 -17.41 3.71 2.48
CA LEU A 48 -16.63 3.01 1.44
C LEU A 48 -16.55 1.50 1.71
N GLN A 49 -16.28 1.12 2.95
CA GLN A 49 -16.24 -0.28 3.34
C GLN A 49 -17.60 -0.96 3.15
N PHE A 50 -18.69 -0.32 3.59
CA PHE A 50 -20.06 -0.82 3.39
C PHE A 50 -20.37 -0.99 1.90
N LEU A 51 -20.02 -0.02 1.05
CA LEU A 51 -20.22 -0.11 -0.40
C LEU A 51 -19.41 -1.26 -1.01
N CYS A 52 -18.14 -1.40 -0.65
CA CYS A 52 -17.30 -2.50 -1.13
C CYS A 52 -17.84 -3.86 -0.71
N ASP A 53 -18.30 -4.01 0.52
CA ASP A 53 -18.87 -5.27 1.03
C ASP A 53 -20.22 -5.58 0.35
N THR A 54 -21.10 -4.59 0.20
CA THR A 54 -22.41 -4.74 -0.46
C THR A 54 -22.29 -5.12 -1.93
N LEU A 55 -21.29 -4.56 -2.63
CA LEU A 55 -21.06 -4.76 -4.05
C LEU A 55 -20.07 -5.90 -4.34
N ASN A 56 -19.58 -6.56 -3.29
CA ASN A 56 -18.63 -7.67 -3.36
C ASN A 56 -17.34 -7.30 -4.12
N PHE A 57 -16.82 -6.08 -3.90
CA PHE A 57 -15.54 -5.66 -4.43
C PHE A 57 -14.39 -6.28 -3.64
N LYS A 58 -13.22 -6.41 -4.29
CA LYS A 58 -12.00 -6.86 -3.64
C LYS A 58 -11.54 -5.90 -2.54
N LEU A 59 -10.84 -6.43 -1.56
CA LEU A 59 -10.26 -5.61 -0.50
C LEU A 59 -9.22 -4.62 -1.06
N GLN A 60 -8.51 -4.97 -2.12
CA GLN A 60 -7.63 -4.05 -2.86
C GLN A 60 -8.36 -2.79 -3.32
N THR A 61 -9.58 -2.94 -3.83
CA THR A 61 -10.43 -1.81 -4.27
C THR A 61 -10.73 -0.86 -3.11
N LEU A 62 -11.04 -1.40 -1.92
CA LEU A 62 -11.23 -0.57 -0.73
C LEU A 62 -9.97 0.23 -0.38
N PHE A 63 -8.81 -0.43 -0.28
CA PHE A 63 -7.56 0.24 0.07
C PHE A 63 -7.14 1.28 -0.96
N ARG A 64 -7.32 1.00 -2.25
CA ARG A 64 -7.09 1.94 -3.34
C ARG A 64 -8.00 3.17 -3.23
N SER A 65 -9.29 2.94 -3.02
CA SER A 65 -10.29 4.00 -2.91
C SER A 65 -10.04 4.90 -1.70
N VAL A 66 -9.72 4.33 -0.55
CA VAL A 66 -9.38 5.08 0.67
C VAL A 66 -8.11 5.90 0.46
N LEU A 67 -7.10 5.33 -0.19
CA LEU A 67 -5.85 6.05 -0.44
C LEU A 67 -6.04 7.24 -1.39
N ILE A 68 -6.82 7.08 -2.48
CA ILE A 68 -7.18 8.17 -3.38
C ILE A 68 -7.95 9.25 -2.63
N PHE A 69 -8.92 8.85 -1.80
CA PHE A 69 -9.73 9.76 -0.98
C PHE A 69 -8.87 10.57 0.00
N ASP A 70 -8.02 9.91 0.77
CA ASP A 70 -7.14 10.55 1.74
C ASP A 70 -6.14 11.51 1.07
N LYS A 71 -5.59 11.12 -0.09
CA LYS A 71 -4.69 11.98 -0.88
C LYS A 71 -5.39 13.21 -1.42
N TYR A 72 -6.60 13.03 -1.94
CA TYR A 72 -7.40 14.15 -2.44
C TYR A 72 -7.72 15.14 -1.33
N LEU A 73 -8.21 14.68 -0.17
CA LEU A 73 -8.53 15.55 0.97
C LEU A 73 -7.30 16.25 1.57
N SER A 74 -6.11 15.65 1.44
CA SER A 74 -4.86 16.22 1.97
C SER A 74 -4.18 17.17 0.98
N SER A 75 -4.73 17.38 -0.20
CA SER A 75 -4.14 18.28 -1.19
C SER A 75 -4.23 19.74 -0.75
N SER A 76 -3.22 20.53 -1.12
CA SER A 76 -3.11 21.94 -0.73
C SER A 76 -4.27 22.81 -1.26
N ASN A 77 -4.80 22.48 -2.43
CA ASN A 77 -5.90 23.22 -3.04
C ASN A 77 -7.19 23.03 -2.25
N ILE A 78 -7.52 21.80 -1.87
CA ILE A 78 -8.70 21.50 -1.04
C ILE A 78 -8.56 22.12 0.35
N LEU A 79 -7.35 22.13 0.93
CA LEU A 79 -7.09 22.75 2.23
C LEU A 79 -7.18 24.29 2.18
N ALA A 80 -6.87 24.89 1.03
CA ALA A 80 -6.95 26.33 0.81
C ALA A 80 -8.38 26.81 0.47
N GLU A 81 -9.20 25.93 -0.12
CA GLU A 81 -10.62 26.21 -0.32
C GLU A 81 -11.31 26.31 1.04
N LYS A 82 -11.57 27.55 1.49
CA LYS A 82 -12.31 27.84 2.73
C LYS A 82 -13.80 27.47 2.65
N GLU A 83 -14.25 26.93 1.52
CA GLU A 83 -15.61 26.45 1.38
C GLU A 83 -15.82 25.23 2.27
N GLU A 84 -16.81 25.31 3.12
CA GLU A 84 -17.25 24.22 3.98
C GLU A 84 -17.66 23.04 3.08
N LEU A 85 -16.94 21.93 3.19
CA LEU A 85 -17.27 20.71 2.44
C LEU A 85 -18.62 20.18 2.95
N THR A 86 -19.67 20.43 2.18
CA THR A 86 -20.99 19.90 2.51
C THR A 86 -20.99 18.38 2.50
N GLN A 87 -21.91 17.75 3.26
CA GLN A 87 -22.04 16.28 3.30
C GLN A 87 -22.29 15.71 1.90
N GLU A 88 -23.05 16.39 1.06
CA GLU A 88 -23.30 15.99 -0.33
C GLU A 88 -22.02 15.98 -1.16
N LYS A 89 -21.19 17.04 -1.06
CA LYS A 89 -19.90 17.11 -1.76
C LYS A 89 -18.96 15.99 -1.28
N LEU A 90 -18.91 15.71 0.03
CA LEU A 90 -18.14 14.59 0.58
C LEU A 90 -18.63 13.24 0.07
N ASN A 91 -19.93 13.03 0.01
CA ASN A 91 -20.51 11.81 -0.55
C ASN A 91 -20.11 11.63 -2.01
N LEU A 92 -20.19 12.67 -2.82
CA LEU A 92 -19.81 12.63 -4.23
C LEU A 92 -18.32 12.35 -4.42
N ILE A 93 -17.45 12.99 -3.61
CA ILE A 93 -16.00 12.72 -3.59
C ILE A 93 -15.75 11.23 -3.26
N THR A 94 -16.43 10.72 -2.23
CA THR A 94 -16.27 9.33 -1.78
C THR A 94 -16.65 8.34 -2.88
N ILE A 95 -17.78 8.57 -3.56
CA ILE A 95 -18.22 7.72 -4.68
C ILE A 95 -17.25 7.83 -5.87
N ALA A 96 -16.75 9.03 -6.16
CA ALA A 96 -15.78 9.23 -7.25
C ALA A 96 -14.46 8.48 -6.95
N CYS A 97 -13.99 8.51 -5.71
CA CYS A 97 -12.81 7.72 -5.30
C CYS A 97 -13.04 6.21 -5.38
N LEU A 98 -14.24 5.74 -5.00
CA LEU A 98 -14.62 4.33 -5.18
C LEU A 98 -14.63 3.97 -6.67
N SER A 99 -15.21 4.81 -7.50
CA SER A 99 -15.26 4.66 -8.94
C SER A 99 -13.86 4.52 -9.55
N LEU A 100 -12.94 5.40 -9.17
CA LEU A 100 -11.55 5.32 -9.63
C LEU A 100 -10.85 4.04 -9.12
N GLY A 101 -11.07 3.66 -7.85
CA GLY A 101 -10.54 2.43 -7.29
C GLY A 101 -11.03 1.18 -8.01
N THR A 102 -12.31 1.09 -8.36
CA THR A 102 -12.87 -0.02 -9.12
C THR A 102 -12.32 -0.10 -10.54
N LYS A 103 -12.13 1.04 -11.22
CA LYS A 103 -11.50 1.08 -12.55
C LYS A 103 -10.08 0.52 -12.56
N LEU A 104 -9.37 0.64 -11.44
CA LEU A 104 -7.98 0.20 -11.32
C LEU A 104 -7.85 -1.27 -10.89
N GLU A 105 -8.78 -1.78 -10.07
CA GLU A 105 -8.60 -3.07 -9.40
C GLU A 105 -9.58 -4.18 -9.87
N GLU A 106 -10.72 -3.80 -10.49
CA GLU A 106 -11.73 -4.77 -10.89
C GLU A 106 -11.69 -5.03 -12.41
N ILE A 107 -11.55 -6.31 -12.79
CA ILE A 107 -11.26 -6.72 -14.19
C ILE A 107 -12.50 -6.73 -15.08
N ASN A 108 -13.72 -6.90 -14.54
CA ASN A 108 -14.93 -7.24 -15.31
C ASN A 108 -16.10 -6.26 -15.17
N CYS A 109 -15.84 -4.98 -14.90
CA CYS A 109 -16.94 -4.02 -14.82
C CYS A 109 -17.24 -3.40 -16.17
N ASN A 110 -18.42 -3.67 -16.74
CA ASN A 110 -19.03 -2.76 -17.72
C ASN A 110 -19.41 -1.49 -16.97
N TYR A 111 -18.44 -0.62 -16.83
CA TYR A 111 -18.24 0.32 -15.75
C TYR A 111 -19.39 1.33 -15.60
N VAL A 112 -19.86 1.90 -16.70
CA VAL A 112 -20.88 2.96 -16.65
C VAL A 112 -22.23 2.38 -16.23
N SER A 113 -22.66 1.25 -16.80
CA SER A 113 -23.91 0.60 -16.45
C SER A 113 -23.88 0.07 -15.01
N PHE A 114 -22.77 -0.54 -14.59
CA PHE A 114 -22.61 -1.05 -13.23
C PHE A 114 -22.73 0.06 -12.17
N PHE A 115 -22.00 1.17 -12.34
CA PHE A 115 -22.08 2.29 -11.38
C PHE A 115 -23.46 2.94 -11.35
N THR A 116 -24.09 3.12 -12.52
CA THR A 116 -25.44 3.68 -12.59
C THR A 116 -26.48 2.77 -11.92
N GLU A 117 -26.43 1.47 -12.21
CA GLU A 117 -27.44 0.53 -11.70
C GLU A 117 -27.21 0.12 -10.24
N LYS A 118 -25.95 -0.04 -9.83
CA LYS A 118 -25.61 -0.63 -8.53
C LYS A 118 -25.23 0.40 -7.48
N VAL A 119 -24.53 1.46 -7.85
CA VAL A 119 -24.03 2.45 -6.88
C VAL A 119 -24.96 3.66 -6.79
N LEU A 120 -25.27 4.30 -7.92
CA LEU A 120 -26.07 5.53 -7.90
C LEU A 120 -27.52 5.31 -7.45
N ASN A 121 -28.03 4.09 -7.52
CA ASN A 121 -29.36 3.73 -7.00
C ASN A 121 -29.38 3.41 -5.50
N LEU A 122 -28.21 3.38 -4.84
CA LEU A 122 -28.18 3.18 -3.40
C LEU A 122 -28.64 4.43 -2.62
N PRO A 123 -29.19 4.28 -1.41
CA PRO A 123 -29.47 5.42 -0.53
C PRO A 123 -28.23 6.33 -0.39
N ASN A 124 -28.44 7.64 -0.37
CA ASN A 124 -27.40 8.69 -0.35
C ASN A 124 -26.55 8.83 -1.62
N CYS A 125 -26.75 7.98 -2.64
CA CYS A 125 -26.10 8.09 -3.96
C CYS A 125 -27.09 8.56 -5.05
N ALA A 126 -28.38 8.29 -4.88
CA ALA A 126 -29.45 8.52 -5.88
C ALA A 126 -29.64 10.00 -6.27
N ILE A 127 -29.04 10.92 -5.53
CA ILE A 127 -29.08 12.38 -5.84
C ILE A 127 -28.08 12.78 -6.93
N PHE A 128 -27.12 11.91 -7.25
CA PHE A 128 -26.04 12.22 -8.21
C PHE A 128 -26.33 11.61 -9.58
N SER A 129 -26.07 12.40 -10.60
CA SER A 129 -26.08 11.91 -11.98
C SER A 129 -24.72 11.33 -12.37
N VAL A 130 -24.70 10.53 -13.45
CA VAL A 130 -23.43 10.06 -14.07
C VAL A 130 -22.54 11.23 -14.45
N LYS A 131 -23.13 12.36 -14.87
CA LYS A 131 -22.40 13.57 -15.24
C LYS A 131 -21.70 14.20 -14.02
N ASP A 132 -22.34 14.21 -12.86
CA ASP A 132 -21.75 14.74 -11.61
C ASP A 132 -20.60 13.85 -11.16
N LEU A 133 -20.78 12.53 -11.21
CA LEU A 133 -19.74 11.56 -10.91
C LEU A 133 -18.52 11.77 -11.83
N THR A 134 -18.73 11.83 -13.15
CA THR A 134 -17.64 12.01 -14.12
C THR A 134 -16.89 13.32 -13.91
N LYS A 135 -17.61 14.40 -13.61
CA LYS A 135 -16.97 15.69 -13.28
C LYS A 135 -16.12 15.57 -12.01
N MET A 136 -16.64 14.93 -10.96
CA MET A 136 -15.90 14.78 -9.71
C MET A 136 -14.68 13.86 -9.89
N GLU A 137 -14.79 12.77 -10.62
CA GLU A 137 -13.62 11.93 -10.98
C GLU A 137 -12.52 12.77 -11.65
N MET A 138 -12.91 13.64 -12.61
CA MET A 138 -11.95 14.50 -13.29
C MET A 138 -11.33 15.53 -12.33
N CYS A 139 -12.08 16.05 -11.37
CA CYS A 139 -11.54 16.93 -10.32
C CYS A 139 -10.51 16.18 -9.46
N VAL A 140 -10.84 14.97 -9.00
CA VAL A 140 -9.92 14.14 -8.22
C VAL A 140 -8.65 13.83 -9.01
N LEU A 141 -8.78 13.42 -10.27
CA LEU A 141 -7.63 13.08 -11.12
C LEU A 141 -6.72 14.30 -11.36
N LYS A 142 -7.27 15.46 -11.65
CA LYS A 142 -6.51 16.71 -11.86
C LYS A 142 -5.76 17.11 -10.59
N GLU A 143 -6.43 17.06 -9.43
CA GLU A 143 -5.83 17.42 -8.15
C GLU A 143 -4.65 16.51 -7.80
N LEU A 144 -4.75 15.23 -8.11
CA LEU A 144 -3.70 14.24 -7.91
C LEU A 144 -2.67 14.19 -9.06
N ASN A 145 -2.70 15.14 -10.00
CA ASN A 145 -1.87 15.16 -11.19
C ASN A 145 -1.89 13.81 -11.94
N TYR A 146 -3.08 13.17 -12.00
CA TYR A 146 -3.33 11.85 -12.60
C TYR A 146 -2.52 10.70 -11.98
N LYS A 147 -1.84 10.92 -10.86
CA LYS A 147 -1.15 9.86 -10.13
C LYS A 147 -2.11 9.18 -9.16
N THR A 148 -2.62 8.00 -9.54
CA THR A 148 -3.56 7.19 -8.75
C THR A 148 -3.03 5.77 -8.44
N LEU A 149 -1.97 5.36 -9.14
CA LEU A 149 -1.33 4.04 -8.96
C LEU A 149 -0.25 4.11 -7.89
N TYR A 150 -0.64 4.43 -6.66
CA TYR A 150 0.25 4.32 -5.51
C TYR A 150 0.27 2.88 -4.99
N THR A 151 1.41 2.45 -4.44
CA THR A 151 1.46 1.17 -3.72
C THR A 151 0.68 1.29 -2.40
N THR A 152 -0.34 0.45 -2.24
CA THR A 152 -1.21 0.42 -1.06
C THR A 152 -0.63 -0.49 0.03
N SER A 153 -1.13 -0.35 1.25
CA SER A 153 -0.80 -1.29 2.33
C SER A 153 -1.25 -2.72 2.04
N TYR A 154 -2.29 -2.92 1.25
CA TYR A 154 -2.70 -4.24 0.81
C TYR A 154 -1.68 -4.88 -0.14
N ASP A 155 -1.11 -4.08 -1.07
CA ASP A 155 -0.05 -4.55 -1.97
C ASP A 155 1.20 -4.95 -1.18
N PHE A 156 1.61 -4.15 -0.18
CA PHE A 156 2.72 -4.50 0.71
C PHE A 156 2.44 -5.77 1.53
N MET A 157 1.23 -5.95 2.03
CA MET A 157 0.83 -7.17 2.75
C MET A 157 0.99 -8.42 1.88
N LEU A 158 0.52 -8.38 0.63
CA LEU A 158 0.69 -9.49 -0.31
C LEU A 158 2.17 -9.77 -0.59
N PHE A 159 2.96 -8.72 -0.77
CA PHE A 159 4.40 -8.85 -0.98
C PHE A 159 5.11 -9.49 0.22
N TYR A 160 4.78 -9.11 1.45
CA TYR A 160 5.35 -9.72 2.67
C TYR A 160 4.94 -11.18 2.83
N LEU A 161 3.72 -11.54 2.44
CA LEU A 161 3.28 -12.93 2.41
C LEU A 161 4.05 -13.76 1.36
N ASP A 162 4.39 -13.18 0.22
CA ASP A 162 5.20 -13.86 -0.80
C ASP A 162 6.64 -14.08 -0.33
N ILE A 163 7.24 -13.11 0.38
CA ILE A 163 8.53 -13.29 1.05
C ILE A 163 8.43 -14.43 2.07
N PHE A 164 7.41 -14.39 2.94
CA PHE A 164 7.20 -15.44 3.94
C PHE A 164 7.05 -16.81 3.30
N LYS A 165 6.24 -16.93 2.28
CA LYS A 165 6.05 -18.18 1.52
C LYS A 165 7.36 -18.70 0.93
N TYR A 166 8.18 -17.82 0.37
CA TYR A 166 9.44 -18.23 -0.26
C TYR A 166 10.48 -18.74 0.75
N PHE A 167 10.67 -18.00 1.84
CA PHE A 167 11.74 -18.34 2.81
C PHE A 167 11.35 -19.43 3.80
N PHE A 168 10.07 -19.56 4.15
CA PHE A 168 9.61 -20.47 5.20
C PHE A 168 8.80 -21.66 4.68
N ASN A 169 8.44 -21.67 3.39
CA ASN A 169 7.69 -22.75 2.72
C ASN A 169 6.50 -23.31 3.55
N PRO A 170 5.64 -22.45 4.13
CA PRO A 170 4.50 -22.90 4.93
C PRO A 170 3.44 -23.59 4.07
N SER A 171 2.54 -24.36 4.71
CA SER A 171 1.41 -24.97 4.00
C SER A 171 0.48 -23.91 3.40
N PHE A 172 -0.19 -24.24 2.28
CA PHE A 172 -1.15 -23.36 1.63
C PHE A 172 -2.26 -22.91 2.60
N GLN A 173 -2.82 -23.84 3.39
CA GLN A 173 -3.87 -23.53 4.36
C GLN A 173 -3.40 -22.52 5.42
N PHE A 174 -2.16 -22.63 5.84
CA PHE A 174 -1.57 -21.72 6.82
C PHE A 174 -1.43 -20.30 6.25
N ILE A 175 -0.96 -20.16 5.00
CA ILE A 175 -0.90 -18.86 4.29
C ILE A 175 -2.29 -18.23 4.20
N GLN A 176 -3.32 -19.00 3.84
CA GLN A 176 -4.68 -18.48 3.73
C GLN A 176 -5.20 -18.01 5.09
N ASN A 177 -4.94 -18.73 6.16
CA ASN A 177 -5.34 -18.35 7.51
C ASN A 177 -4.67 -17.02 7.94
N ILE A 178 -3.36 -16.88 7.71
CA ILE A 178 -2.64 -15.62 7.99
C ILE A 178 -3.22 -14.48 7.16
N LYS A 179 -3.40 -14.70 5.87
CA LYS A 179 -3.95 -13.70 4.96
C LYS A 179 -5.32 -13.23 5.44
N ASN A 180 -6.25 -14.14 5.70
CA ASN A 180 -7.60 -13.81 6.17
C ASN A 180 -7.57 -13.06 7.50
N CYS A 181 -6.74 -13.48 8.46
CA CYS A 181 -6.57 -12.80 9.74
C CYS A 181 -6.04 -11.38 9.53
N THR A 182 -5.02 -11.21 8.67
CA THR A 182 -4.43 -9.91 8.37
C THR A 182 -5.45 -8.99 7.69
N GLU A 183 -6.24 -9.48 6.75
CA GLU A 183 -7.28 -8.71 6.06
C GLU A 183 -8.34 -8.19 7.04
N ILE A 184 -8.76 -8.99 8.02
CA ILE A 184 -9.69 -8.56 9.08
C ILE A 184 -9.06 -7.43 9.90
N ILE A 185 -7.81 -7.59 10.34
CA ILE A 185 -7.09 -6.58 11.13
C ILE A 185 -6.94 -5.28 10.33
N MET A 186 -6.57 -5.36 9.06
CA MET A 186 -6.44 -4.22 8.18
C MET A 186 -7.76 -3.47 8.00
N LYS A 187 -8.87 -4.19 7.76
CA LYS A 187 -10.22 -3.60 7.65
C LYS A 187 -10.64 -2.88 8.92
N GLN A 188 -10.33 -3.42 10.09
CA GLN A 188 -10.67 -2.80 11.39
C GLN A 188 -9.88 -1.51 11.63
N ASN A 189 -8.63 -1.45 11.16
CA ASN A 189 -7.71 -0.36 11.48
C ASN A 189 -7.59 0.72 10.40
N ILE A 190 -8.12 0.51 9.19
CA ILE A 190 -8.05 1.51 8.09
C ILE A 190 -8.76 2.84 8.44
N MET A 191 -9.72 2.79 9.34
CA MET A 191 -10.45 3.97 9.82
C MET A 191 -9.67 4.77 10.88
N SER A 192 -8.67 4.16 11.50
CA SER A 192 -7.96 4.80 12.62
C SER A 192 -6.99 5.89 12.16
N ASN A 193 -6.77 6.88 13.01
CA ASN A 193 -5.72 7.89 12.79
C ASN A 193 -4.31 7.29 12.76
N ILE A 194 -4.14 6.10 13.34
CA ILE A 194 -2.87 5.35 13.28
C ILE A 194 -2.53 5.02 11.83
N PHE A 195 -3.52 4.60 11.02
CA PHE A 195 -3.33 4.35 9.60
C PHE A 195 -2.76 5.57 8.84
N LEU A 196 -3.29 6.77 9.11
CA LEU A 196 -2.84 8.01 8.46
C LEU A 196 -1.40 8.41 8.85
N ASN A 197 -1.00 8.10 10.09
CA ASN A 197 0.30 8.46 10.63
C ASN A 197 1.42 7.46 10.26
N MET A 198 1.08 6.31 9.69
CA MET A 198 2.03 5.29 9.25
C MET A 198 2.27 5.37 7.74
N THR A 199 3.41 4.85 7.28
CA THR A 199 3.57 4.53 5.86
C THR A 199 2.73 3.31 5.49
N GLN A 200 2.41 3.13 4.22
CA GLN A 200 1.61 1.98 3.77
C GLN A 200 2.33 0.65 4.08
N SER A 201 3.65 0.64 3.92
CA SER A 201 4.50 -0.51 4.24
C SER A 201 4.53 -0.82 5.75
N ASP A 202 4.67 0.22 6.60
CA ASP A 202 4.69 0.03 8.06
C ASP A 202 3.33 -0.47 8.57
N PHE A 203 2.23 0.07 8.04
CA PHE A 203 0.89 -0.38 8.40
C PHE A 203 0.66 -1.85 8.01
N ALA A 204 1.03 -2.23 6.79
CA ALA A 204 0.95 -3.62 6.33
C ALA A 204 1.76 -4.56 7.23
N TYR A 205 3.00 -4.16 7.56
CA TYR A 205 3.86 -4.92 8.47
C TYR A 205 3.24 -5.08 9.86
N ALA A 206 2.71 -4.00 10.44
CA ALA A 206 2.10 -4.04 11.77
C ALA A 206 0.88 -4.95 11.81
N CYS A 207 0.00 -4.89 10.80
CA CYS A 207 -1.18 -5.76 10.70
C CYS A 207 -0.79 -7.24 10.52
N LEU A 208 0.20 -7.52 9.69
CA LEU A 208 0.70 -8.88 9.49
C LEU A 208 1.34 -9.43 10.78
N ASN A 209 2.15 -8.63 11.47
CA ASN A 209 2.73 -9.01 12.76
C ASN A 209 1.65 -9.35 13.79
N GLN A 210 0.60 -8.53 13.88
CA GLN A 210 -0.53 -8.79 14.78
C GLN A 210 -1.27 -10.09 14.42
N ALA A 211 -1.41 -10.39 13.12
CA ALA A 211 -2.01 -11.65 12.67
C ALA A 211 -1.17 -12.87 13.07
N PHE A 212 0.16 -12.80 12.94
CA PHE A 212 1.05 -13.87 13.41
C PHE A 212 0.91 -14.12 14.92
N ILE A 213 0.84 -13.04 15.72
CA ILE A 213 0.63 -13.15 17.16
C ILE A 213 -0.72 -13.83 17.48
N GLN A 214 -1.80 -13.42 16.81
CA GLN A 214 -3.14 -14.00 17.03
C GLN A 214 -3.22 -15.48 16.66
N ILE A 215 -2.43 -15.94 15.69
CA ILE A 215 -2.36 -17.37 15.29
C ILE A 215 -1.41 -18.14 16.22
N GLY A 216 -0.78 -17.49 17.20
CA GLY A 216 0.11 -18.15 18.17
C GLY A 216 1.54 -18.39 17.65
N MET A 217 1.95 -17.67 16.60
CA MET A 217 3.32 -17.77 16.08
C MET A 217 4.31 -16.95 16.89
N ASN A 218 5.53 -17.42 16.96
CA ASN A 218 6.62 -16.72 17.63
C ASN A 218 7.01 -15.45 16.84
N ASN A 219 7.25 -14.34 17.55
CA ASN A 219 7.71 -13.07 17.00
C ASN A 219 9.02 -13.17 16.19
N ASN A 220 9.74 -14.29 16.32
CA ASN A 220 11.00 -14.50 15.62
C ASN A 220 10.86 -14.45 14.09
N ILE A 221 9.76 -14.96 13.53
CA ILE A 221 9.52 -14.96 12.07
C ILE A 221 9.37 -13.53 11.55
N MET A 222 8.61 -12.69 12.25
CA MET A 222 8.45 -11.30 11.82
C MET A 222 9.76 -10.51 11.93
N ASN A 223 10.59 -10.80 12.94
CA ASN A 223 11.93 -10.21 13.03
C ASN A 223 12.82 -10.64 11.85
N GLN A 224 12.73 -11.89 11.41
CA GLN A 224 13.46 -12.37 10.23
C GLN A 224 12.98 -11.69 8.94
N ILE A 225 11.67 -11.54 8.73
CA ILE A 225 11.14 -10.78 7.58
C ILE A 225 11.62 -9.32 7.63
N ARG A 226 11.60 -8.69 8.80
CA ARG A 226 12.09 -7.32 8.97
C ARG A 226 13.58 -7.21 8.63
N ASN A 227 14.39 -8.16 9.03
CA ASN A 227 15.82 -8.19 8.71
C ASN A 227 16.04 -8.32 7.19
N ILE A 228 15.28 -9.16 6.50
CA ILE A 228 15.32 -9.27 5.04
C ILE A 228 14.99 -7.92 4.37
N LEU A 229 13.94 -7.24 4.83
CA LEU A 229 13.54 -5.94 4.30
C LEU A 229 14.60 -4.85 4.57
N MET A 230 15.22 -4.87 5.76
CA MET A 230 16.33 -3.96 6.07
C MET A 230 17.53 -4.17 5.15
N ILE A 231 17.87 -5.41 4.81
CA ILE A 231 18.94 -5.72 3.87
C ILE A 231 18.63 -5.14 2.48
N PHE A 232 17.37 -5.22 2.03
CA PHE A 232 16.96 -4.63 0.76
C PHE A 232 17.15 -3.11 0.73
N ASP A 233 16.81 -2.40 1.81
CA ASP A 233 17.01 -0.95 1.93
C ASP A 233 18.51 -0.56 1.99
N ILE A 234 19.31 -1.28 2.75
CA ILE A 234 20.77 -1.04 2.87
C ILE A 234 21.44 -1.18 1.52
N ASN A 235 21.11 -2.22 0.75
CA ASN A 235 21.69 -2.43 -0.59
C ASN A 235 21.35 -1.30 -1.58
N LYS A 236 20.19 -0.64 -1.41
CA LYS A 236 19.87 0.57 -2.19
C LYS A 236 20.82 1.72 -1.88
N ILE A 237 21.13 1.94 -0.60
CA ILE A 237 22.04 3.00 -0.16
C ILE A 237 23.44 2.74 -0.71
N ILE A 238 23.94 1.51 -0.62
CA ILE A 238 25.25 1.12 -1.14
C ILE A 238 25.33 1.32 -2.67
N LYS A 239 24.32 0.85 -3.42
CA LYS A 239 24.27 1.04 -4.88
C LYS A 239 24.25 2.53 -5.26
N LYS A 240 23.48 3.35 -4.54
CA LYS A 240 23.41 4.79 -4.77
C LYS A 240 24.76 5.47 -4.49
N ASN A 241 25.44 5.09 -3.41
CA ASN A 241 26.74 5.62 -3.06
C ASN A 241 27.83 5.19 -4.08
N LYS A 242 27.83 3.92 -4.53
CA LYS A 242 28.74 3.46 -5.59
C LYS A 242 28.53 4.23 -6.90
N SER A 243 27.28 4.52 -7.30
CA SER A 243 27.04 5.33 -8.50
C SER A 243 27.50 6.78 -8.37
N LEU A 244 27.41 7.38 -7.17
CA LEU A 244 27.93 8.72 -6.90
C LEU A 244 29.46 8.76 -6.89
N ILE A 245 30.10 7.73 -6.36
CA ILE A 245 31.58 7.59 -6.37
C ILE A 245 32.09 7.39 -7.80
N MET A 246 31.45 6.52 -8.60
CA MET A 246 31.85 6.30 -9.99
C MET A 246 31.65 7.54 -10.87
N ASN A 247 30.63 8.36 -10.62
CA ASN A 247 30.43 9.62 -11.33
C ASN A 247 31.43 10.71 -10.91
N ASN A 248 32.00 10.61 -9.70
CA ASN A 248 33.06 11.53 -9.23
C ASN A 248 34.47 11.03 -9.55
N SER A 249 34.66 9.73 -9.82
CA SER A 249 35.96 9.11 -10.08
C SER A 249 36.35 9.11 -11.55
N SER A 250 35.65 9.83 -12.43
CA SER A 250 36.18 10.13 -13.78
C SER A 250 37.41 11.07 -13.76
N ASN A 251 37.88 11.49 -12.58
CA ASN A 251 39.05 12.36 -12.43
C ASN A 251 40.20 11.82 -11.53
N ASP A 252 40.02 10.68 -10.83
CA ASP A 252 41.16 10.15 -10.03
C ASP A 252 41.09 8.61 -9.96
N ASN A 253 42.17 7.98 -10.42
CA ASN A 253 42.43 6.55 -10.21
C ASN A 253 42.90 6.31 -8.77
N ASP A 254 42.54 5.16 -8.24
CA ASP A 254 42.91 4.49 -6.99
C ASP A 254 42.00 4.71 -5.80
N ILE A 255 41.13 3.70 -5.54
CA ILE A 255 40.88 3.19 -4.17
C ILE A 255 40.29 1.76 -4.26
N ILE A 256 40.86 0.91 -3.42
CA ILE A 256 40.90 -0.55 -3.35
C ILE A 256 39.65 -1.20 -2.81
N ASP A 257 39.33 -2.40 -3.34
CA ASP A 257 38.35 -3.41 -2.94
C ASP A 257 38.38 -3.78 -1.46
N ASN A 258 37.35 -3.41 -0.71
CA ASN A 258 37.03 -3.99 0.60
C ASN A 258 35.54 -4.33 0.79
N ASP A 259 34.69 -4.12 -0.22
CA ASP A 259 33.25 -4.25 -0.09
C ASP A 259 32.70 -5.67 -0.39
N ASP A 260 33.45 -6.52 -1.07
CA ASP A 260 32.99 -7.87 -1.44
C ASP A 260 32.80 -8.81 -0.23
N ASN A 261 33.51 -8.56 0.86
CA ASN A 261 33.37 -9.34 2.10
C ASN A 261 32.07 -9.06 2.86
N LEU A 262 31.51 -7.85 2.74
CA LEU A 262 30.24 -7.50 3.40
C LEU A 262 29.04 -8.13 2.68
N HIS A 263 29.09 -8.15 1.34
CA HIS A 263 28.06 -8.78 0.51
C HIS A 263 28.00 -10.30 0.72
N HIS A 264 29.16 -10.95 0.75
CA HIS A 264 29.25 -12.40 0.95
C HIS A 264 28.76 -12.84 2.34
N ASN A 265 29.03 -12.06 3.39
CA ASN A 265 28.56 -12.33 4.74
C ASN A 265 27.05 -12.11 4.92
N LEU A 266 26.44 -11.17 4.17
CA LEU A 266 24.98 -10.93 4.20
C LEU A 266 24.21 -12.01 3.45
N GLU A 267 24.73 -12.48 2.32
CA GLU A 267 24.16 -13.58 1.54
C GLU A 267 24.23 -14.92 2.29
N VAL A 268 25.33 -15.20 2.94
CA VAL A 268 25.50 -16.42 3.79
C VAL A 268 24.50 -16.41 4.95
N ASN A 269 24.21 -15.26 5.56
CA ASN A 269 23.22 -15.13 6.63
C ASN A 269 21.78 -15.32 6.14
N LEU A 270 21.46 -14.93 4.90
CA LEU A 270 20.13 -15.15 4.30
C LEU A 270 19.88 -16.62 3.94
N LEU A 271 20.95 -17.32 3.49
CA LEU A 271 20.88 -18.72 3.09
C LEU A 271 20.98 -19.71 4.27
N SER A 272 21.42 -19.23 5.44
CA SER A 272 21.53 -20.04 6.66
C SER A 272 20.27 -20.01 7.55
N LEU A 273 19.16 -19.43 7.08
CA LEU A 273 17.89 -19.48 7.80
C LEU A 273 17.42 -20.95 7.92
N PRO A 274 17.04 -21.40 9.12
CA PRO A 274 16.65 -22.78 9.33
C PRO A 274 15.39 -23.11 8.50
N SER A 275 15.44 -24.22 7.76
CA SER A 275 14.26 -24.85 7.17
C SER A 275 13.42 -25.45 8.29
N PHE A 276 12.16 -25.04 8.43
CA PHE A 276 11.17 -25.64 9.31
C PHE A 276 10.46 -26.80 8.62
#